data_05356de4b4153a3713d28853f3b2c961
#
_entry.id   05356de4b4153a3713d28853f3b2c961
#
_cell.length_a   1.000
_cell.length_b   1.000
_cell.length_c   1.000
_cell.angle_alpha   90.00
_cell.angle_beta   90.00
_cell.angle_gamma   90.00
#
_symmetry.space_group_name_H-M   'P 1'
#
loop_
_entity.id
_entity.type
_entity.pdbx_description
1 polymer ?
#
loop_
_entity_poly.entity_id
_entity_poly.type
_entity_poly.pdbx_seq_one_letter_code
_entity_poly.pdbx_strand_id
1 'polypeptide(L)'
;TTFRDYVAYGEDESLYRLIINVGLLGSAHYTDEIQAFTMVKDTNDEDMSESLSFSGWAGGGSMSTSHLDYRGQMDSLTMPGDHGSALFEMKSVSLMLDSDDSWTNIIAGAFYNSSFEFVIGSITLGSPMDENAKVRMKNIVMDGGTKKSGDGELMDMVLNYGIEAITSEDFNAKDLVLKTEFNNLEKGFFAAFQDASVNQSEIEQMTAMFKSVLLPQLQASPEFNITE
;
A
#
# COMPACT_ATOMS: atom_id res chain seq x y z
N THR A 1 0.97 -10.34 27.58
CA THR A 1 1.37 -11.06 26.34
C THR A 1 1.96 -10.05 25.38
N THR A 2 3.20 -10.19 24.99
CA THR A 2 3.89 -9.30 24.07
C THR A 2 3.89 -9.93 22.66
N PHE A 3 4.06 -9.12 21.62
CA PHE A 3 4.17 -9.60 20.23
C PHE A 3 5.26 -10.68 20.09
N ARG A 4 6.33 -10.63 20.90
CA ARG A 4 7.40 -11.62 20.95
C ARG A 4 6.96 -13.02 21.36
N ASP A 5 5.85 -13.15 22.08
CA ASP A 5 5.35 -14.45 22.54
C ASP A 5 4.74 -15.28 21.38
N TYR A 6 4.49 -14.64 20.23
CA TYR A 6 3.84 -15.23 19.05
C TYR A 6 4.73 -15.24 17.80
N VAL A 7 5.91 -14.63 17.84
CA VAL A 7 6.75 -14.43 16.65
C VAL A 7 8.11 -15.06 16.86
N ALA A 8 8.44 -16.06 16.05
CA ALA A 8 9.77 -16.65 15.99
C ALA A 8 10.65 -15.85 15.00
N TYR A 9 11.55 -15.05 15.53
CA TYR A 9 12.67 -14.42 14.81
C TYR A 9 13.94 -14.54 15.63
N GLY A 10 15.11 -14.22 15.07
CA GLY A 10 16.40 -14.37 15.75
C GLY A 10 16.44 -13.65 17.10
N GLU A 11 16.96 -14.32 18.14
CA GLU A 11 16.91 -13.86 19.54
C GLU A 11 17.61 -12.51 19.77
N ASP A 12 18.62 -12.18 18.96
CA ASP A 12 19.44 -10.97 19.10
C ASP A 12 19.13 -9.88 18.08
N GLU A 13 18.06 -10.03 17.27
CA GLU A 13 17.80 -9.14 16.17
C GLU A 13 16.53 -8.29 16.39
N SER A 14 16.58 -7.04 15.91
CA SER A 14 15.43 -6.14 15.89
C SER A 14 14.50 -6.54 14.74
N LEU A 15 13.20 -6.69 15.00
CA LEU A 15 12.22 -6.96 13.95
C LEU A 15 12.25 -5.91 12.82
N TYR A 16 12.52 -4.67 13.16
CA TYR A 16 12.64 -3.57 12.20
C TYR A 16 13.97 -2.86 12.38
N ARG A 17 14.65 -2.59 11.26
CA ARG A 17 15.89 -1.84 11.22
C ARG A 17 15.78 -0.72 10.19
N LEU A 18 16.13 0.50 10.61
CA LEU A 18 16.24 1.67 9.74
C LEU A 18 17.67 2.22 9.88
N ILE A 19 18.36 2.39 8.77
CA ILE A 19 19.69 3.01 8.71
C ILE A 19 19.59 4.28 7.86
N ILE A 20 19.98 5.42 8.41
CA ILE A 20 20.01 6.68 7.70
C ILE A 20 21.46 7.20 7.66
N ASN A 21 21.97 7.40 6.46
CA ASN A 21 23.28 7.98 6.20
C ASN A 21 23.11 9.41 5.70
N VAL A 22 23.46 10.38 6.52
CA VAL A 22 23.30 11.81 6.19
C VAL A 22 24.57 12.34 5.55
N GLY A 23 24.45 12.93 4.36
CA GLY A 23 25.54 13.59 3.65
C GLY A 23 25.70 15.05 4.07
N LEU A 24 26.89 15.60 3.83
CA LEU A 24 27.26 16.98 4.22
C LEU A 24 26.47 18.07 3.51
N LEU A 25 25.84 17.76 2.38
CA LEU A 25 25.13 18.72 1.52
C LEU A 25 23.59 18.62 1.65
N GLY A 26 23.09 18.07 2.75
CA GLY A 26 21.64 17.96 2.99
C GLY A 26 20.96 16.84 2.22
N SER A 27 21.71 15.87 1.71
CA SER A 27 21.17 14.60 1.20
C SER A 27 21.26 13.51 2.26
N ALA A 28 20.35 12.55 2.20
CA ALA A 28 20.43 11.34 3.01
C ALA A 28 20.08 10.13 2.15
N HIS A 29 20.74 9.01 2.43
CA HIS A 29 20.37 7.69 1.94
C HIS A 29 19.87 6.87 3.10
N TYR A 30 18.80 6.13 2.90
CA TYR A 30 18.24 5.28 3.93
C TYR A 30 17.93 3.89 3.40
N THR A 31 18.03 2.93 4.29
CA THR A 31 17.58 1.55 4.08
C THR A 31 16.73 1.14 5.26
N ASP A 32 15.66 0.42 4.98
CA ASP A 32 14.80 -0.18 5.97
C ASP A 32 14.61 -1.66 5.70
N GLU A 33 14.43 -2.41 6.78
CA GLU A 33 14.28 -3.85 6.74
C GLU A 33 13.31 -4.30 7.84
N ILE A 34 12.33 -5.12 7.46
CA ILE A 34 11.57 -5.93 8.40
C ILE A 34 12.04 -7.36 8.21
N GLN A 35 12.52 -7.99 9.27
CA GLN A 35 13.04 -9.35 9.19
C GLN A 35 11.93 -10.35 8.88
N ALA A 36 12.32 -11.44 8.22
CA ALA A 36 11.46 -12.59 8.04
C ALA A 36 11.04 -13.17 9.40
N PHE A 37 9.77 -13.54 9.53
CA PHE A 37 9.25 -14.17 10.74
C PHE A 37 8.14 -15.16 10.44
N THR A 38 7.91 -16.06 11.39
CA THR A 38 6.75 -16.95 11.39
C THR A 38 5.99 -16.75 12.69
N MET A 39 4.69 -16.55 12.59
CA MET A 39 3.77 -16.53 13.75
C MET A 39 3.11 -17.88 13.87
N VAL A 40 3.23 -18.51 15.03
CA VAL A 40 2.54 -19.75 15.38
C VAL A 40 1.51 -19.44 16.43
N LYS A 41 0.26 -19.72 16.15
CA LYS A 41 -0.80 -19.66 17.15
C LYS A 41 -0.74 -20.94 17.99
N ASP A 42 -0.32 -20.80 19.24
CA ASP A 42 -0.44 -21.86 20.23
C ASP A 42 -1.91 -22.01 20.61
N THR A 43 -2.61 -22.88 19.91
CA THR A 43 -3.91 -23.35 20.33
C THR A 43 -3.66 -24.55 21.22
N ASN A 44 -4.13 -24.52 22.47
CA ASN A 44 -4.06 -25.67 23.40
C ASN A 44 -4.79 -26.95 22.90
N ASP A 45 -5.29 -26.95 21.67
CA ASP A 45 -5.78 -28.09 20.92
C ASP A 45 -4.64 -28.62 20.05
N GLU A 46 -4.21 -29.85 20.31
CA GLU A 46 -3.04 -30.52 19.76
C GLU A 46 -2.99 -30.61 18.20
N ASP A 47 -4.03 -30.17 17.50
CA ASP A 47 -4.20 -30.35 16.05
C ASP A 47 -4.32 -29.07 15.21
N MET A 48 -4.24 -27.86 15.77
CA MET A 48 -4.48 -26.62 15.01
C MET A 48 -3.41 -25.56 15.21
N SER A 49 -2.35 -25.59 14.42
CA SER A 49 -1.37 -24.50 14.34
C SER A 49 -1.60 -23.66 13.07
N GLU A 50 -2.29 -22.53 13.18
CA GLU A 50 -2.25 -21.52 12.14
C GLU A 50 -0.86 -20.86 12.17
N SER A 51 -0.14 -20.91 11.07
CA SER A 51 1.13 -20.20 10.92
C SER A 51 1.01 -19.12 9.85
N LEU A 52 1.43 -17.90 10.19
CA LEU A 52 1.66 -16.85 9.22
C LEU A 52 3.16 -16.80 8.98
N SER A 53 3.58 -16.93 7.73
CA SER A 53 4.97 -16.81 7.32
C SER A 53 5.17 -15.55 6.48
N PHE A 54 6.04 -14.68 6.92
CA PHE A 54 6.43 -13.44 6.27
C PHE A 54 7.90 -13.53 5.85
N SER A 55 8.20 -13.35 4.58
CA SER A 55 9.56 -13.50 4.05
C SER A 55 10.50 -12.33 4.38
N GLY A 56 9.99 -11.29 5.01
CA GLY A 56 10.71 -10.05 5.24
C GLY A 56 10.36 -8.97 4.21
N TRP A 57 10.70 -7.75 4.56
CA TRP A 57 10.65 -6.58 3.70
C TRP A 57 12.04 -5.94 3.64
N ALA A 58 12.50 -5.57 2.46
CA ALA A 58 13.71 -4.80 2.28
C ALA A 58 13.43 -3.58 1.41
N GLY A 59 13.81 -2.42 1.90
CA GLY A 59 13.59 -1.17 1.20
C GLY A 59 14.73 -0.19 1.37
N GLY A 60 14.63 0.91 0.65
CA GLY A 60 15.57 2.01 0.76
C GLY A 60 15.38 3.06 -0.32
N GLY A 61 16.08 4.15 -0.15
CA GLY A 61 15.99 5.26 -1.07
C GLY A 61 16.92 6.41 -0.72
N SER A 62 16.63 7.54 -1.32
CA SER A 62 17.35 8.76 -1.05
C SER A 62 16.40 9.94 -0.80
N MET A 63 16.87 10.92 -0.07
CA MET A 63 16.16 12.18 0.11
C MET A 63 17.13 13.35 0.02
N SER A 64 16.67 14.44 -0.54
CA SER A 64 17.39 15.69 -0.66
C SER A 64 16.45 16.89 -0.48
N THR A 65 16.96 18.10 -0.69
CA THR A 65 16.14 19.31 -0.69
C THR A 65 15.15 19.41 -1.85
N SER A 66 15.26 18.56 -2.87
CA SER A 66 14.47 18.64 -4.09
C SER A 66 14.03 17.29 -4.64
N HIS A 67 14.30 16.20 -3.92
CA HIS A 67 13.96 14.86 -4.39
C HIS A 67 13.82 13.89 -3.23
N LEU A 68 12.87 12.98 -3.35
CA LEU A 68 12.64 11.83 -2.45
C LEU A 68 12.34 10.62 -3.33
N ASP A 69 13.09 9.55 -3.15
CA ASP A 69 12.75 8.25 -3.73
C ASP A 69 12.72 7.15 -2.68
N TYR A 70 11.95 6.12 -2.94
CA TYR A 70 11.89 4.91 -2.13
C TYR A 70 11.57 3.70 -3.02
N ARG A 71 12.21 2.59 -2.72
CA ARG A 71 11.88 1.28 -3.31
C ARG A 71 11.94 0.22 -2.24
N GLY A 72 10.91 -0.62 -2.18
CA GLY A 72 10.86 -1.73 -1.25
C GLY A 72 10.23 -2.96 -1.86
N GLN A 73 10.54 -4.13 -1.32
CA GLN A 73 10.04 -5.40 -1.82
C GLN A 73 9.89 -6.45 -0.72
N MET A 74 8.98 -7.38 -0.97
CA MET A 74 8.72 -8.57 -0.18
C MET A 74 8.50 -9.75 -1.12
N ASP A 75 9.11 -10.89 -0.83
CA ASP A 75 8.92 -12.08 -1.68
C ASP A 75 7.57 -12.75 -1.42
N SER A 76 7.20 -12.96 -0.16
CA SER A 76 5.94 -13.64 0.16
C SER A 76 5.38 -13.33 1.55
N LEU A 77 4.07 -13.43 1.62
CA LEU A 77 3.29 -13.54 2.86
C LEU A 77 2.33 -14.72 2.69
N THR A 78 2.44 -15.71 3.57
CA THR A 78 1.66 -16.95 3.46
C THR A 78 0.96 -17.25 4.78
N MET A 79 -0.31 -17.58 4.71
CA MET A 79 -1.11 -18.07 5.83
C MET A 79 -1.79 -19.37 5.38
N PRO A 80 -1.17 -20.53 5.63
CA PRO A 80 -1.79 -21.81 5.36
C PRO A 80 -2.99 -22.00 6.30
N GLY A 81 -4.08 -22.50 5.76
CA GLY A 81 -5.25 -22.79 6.56
C GLY A 81 -5.15 -24.14 7.25
N ASP A 82 -5.85 -24.29 8.37
CA ASP A 82 -5.95 -25.52 9.12
C ASP A 82 -7.00 -26.48 8.51
N HIS A 83 -6.71 -27.77 8.55
CA HIS A 83 -7.65 -28.86 8.18
C HIS A 83 -8.46 -28.64 6.89
N GLY A 84 -7.80 -28.09 5.84
CA GLY A 84 -8.47 -27.81 4.58
C GLY A 84 -9.24 -26.49 4.54
N SER A 85 -9.07 -25.62 5.53
CA SER A 85 -9.57 -24.26 5.53
C SER A 85 -8.85 -23.36 4.51
N ALA A 86 -9.13 -22.07 4.52
CA ALA A 86 -8.62 -21.14 3.52
C ALA A 86 -7.09 -20.99 3.56
N LEU A 87 -6.48 -21.05 2.41
CA LEU A 87 -5.11 -20.60 2.16
C LEU A 87 -5.15 -19.11 1.76
N PHE A 88 -4.25 -18.34 2.31
CA PHE A 88 -3.88 -17.02 1.77
C PHE A 88 -2.39 -17.04 1.41
N GLU A 89 -2.07 -16.67 0.18
CA GLU A 89 -0.70 -16.50 -0.27
C GLU A 89 -0.59 -15.24 -1.13
N MET A 90 0.34 -14.36 -0.79
CA MET A 90 0.69 -13.18 -1.55
C MET A 90 2.18 -13.24 -1.89
N LYS A 91 2.54 -12.99 -3.15
CA LYS A 91 3.92 -13.09 -3.64
C LYS A 91 4.35 -11.89 -4.45
N SER A 92 5.64 -11.63 -4.39
CA SER A 92 6.33 -10.62 -5.22
C SER A 92 5.70 -9.24 -5.07
N VAL A 93 5.70 -8.73 -3.84
CA VAL A 93 5.21 -7.37 -3.57
C VAL A 93 6.34 -6.38 -3.74
N SER A 94 6.08 -5.30 -4.44
CA SER A 94 7.01 -4.18 -4.55
C SER A 94 6.29 -2.85 -4.43
N LEU A 95 6.99 -1.85 -3.89
CA LEU A 95 6.56 -0.47 -3.78
C LEU A 95 7.67 0.44 -4.31
N MET A 96 7.30 1.37 -5.16
CA MET A 96 8.15 2.44 -5.63
C MET A 96 7.46 3.77 -5.39
N LEU A 97 8.19 4.73 -4.83
CA LEU A 97 7.77 6.10 -4.64
C LEU A 97 8.85 7.01 -5.21
N ASP A 98 8.45 8.06 -5.87
CA ASP A 98 9.33 9.09 -6.40
C ASP A 98 8.66 10.45 -6.26
N SER A 99 9.43 11.48 -5.89
CA SER A 99 8.94 12.85 -5.79
C SER A 99 10.04 13.84 -6.14
N ASP A 100 9.73 14.75 -7.03
CA ASP A 100 10.59 15.88 -7.43
C ASP A 100 10.49 17.06 -6.45
N ASP A 101 10.05 16.84 -5.23
CA ASP A 101 9.90 17.92 -4.25
C ASP A 101 10.69 17.66 -2.97
N SER A 102 10.89 18.74 -2.20
CA SER A 102 11.62 18.63 -0.96
C SER A 102 10.79 17.91 0.10
N TRP A 103 11.46 17.12 0.91
CA TRP A 103 10.89 16.52 2.11
C TRP A 103 10.16 17.53 3.00
N THR A 104 10.71 18.75 3.10
CA THR A 104 10.12 19.85 3.87
C THR A 104 8.74 20.23 3.33
N ASN A 105 8.57 20.31 2.01
CA ASN A 105 7.30 20.64 1.38
C ASN A 105 6.28 19.52 1.57
N ILE A 106 6.71 18.27 1.45
CA ILE A 106 5.85 17.09 1.67
C ILE A 106 5.30 17.09 3.10
N ILE A 107 6.17 17.26 4.11
CA ILE A 107 5.75 17.32 5.53
C ILE A 107 4.86 18.53 5.81
N ALA A 108 5.12 19.66 5.18
CA ALA A 108 4.30 20.85 5.34
C ALA A 108 2.91 20.74 4.67
N GLY A 109 2.61 19.63 4.01
CA GLY A 109 1.35 19.43 3.28
C GLY A 109 1.22 20.31 2.04
N ALA A 110 2.34 20.80 1.51
CA ALA A 110 2.36 21.53 0.25
C ALA A 110 2.06 20.60 -0.92
N PHE A 111 1.55 21.13 -2.01
CA PHE A 111 1.43 20.37 -3.25
C PHE A 111 2.80 20.02 -3.80
N TYR A 112 2.96 18.80 -4.27
CA TYR A 112 4.21 18.27 -4.80
C TYR A 112 3.95 17.35 -6.00
N ASN A 113 4.96 17.21 -6.83
CA ASN A 113 4.94 16.21 -7.90
C ASN A 113 5.41 14.89 -7.32
N SER A 114 4.66 13.84 -7.58
CA SER A 114 5.03 12.50 -7.15
C SER A 114 4.52 11.44 -8.12
N SER A 115 5.17 10.30 -8.08
CA SER A 115 4.65 9.07 -8.67
C SER A 115 4.83 7.93 -7.67
N PHE A 116 3.96 6.94 -7.77
CA PHE A 116 4.10 5.70 -7.03
C PHE A 116 3.68 4.52 -7.91
N GLU A 117 4.24 3.37 -7.61
CA GLU A 117 3.82 2.09 -8.16
C GLU A 117 3.85 1.05 -7.04
N PHE A 118 2.75 0.35 -6.88
CA PHE A 118 2.61 -0.78 -5.97
C PHE A 118 2.18 -2.00 -6.77
N VAL A 119 2.99 -3.05 -6.72
CA VAL A 119 2.74 -4.28 -7.48
C VAL A 119 2.65 -5.47 -6.54
N ILE A 120 1.66 -6.32 -6.77
CA ILE A 120 1.56 -7.65 -6.18
C ILE A 120 1.57 -8.64 -7.33
N GLY A 121 2.62 -9.45 -7.44
CA GLY A 121 2.77 -10.43 -8.51
C GLY A 121 1.67 -11.48 -8.52
N SER A 122 1.25 -11.96 -7.34
CA SER A 122 0.09 -12.83 -7.23
C SER A 122 -0.54 -12.84 -5.84
N ILE A 123 -1.86 -13.07 -5.81
CA ILE A 123 -2.61 -13.45 -4.61
C ILE A 123 -3.33 -14.76 -4.92
N THR A 124 -3.21 -15.72 -4.01
CA THR A 124 -3.98 -16.97 -4.03
C THR A 124 -4.81 -17.06 -2.75
N LEU A 125 -6.11 -17.28 -2.91
CA LEU A 125 -7.06 -17.52 -1.84
C LEU A 125 -7.75 -18.86 -2.08
N GLY A 126 -7.99 -19.65 -1.05
CA GLY A 126 -8.76 -20.88 -1.19
C GLY A 126 -8.29 -22.01 -0.29
N SER A 127 -8.79 -23.20 -0.53
CA SER A 127 -8.41 -24.39 0.23
C SER A 127 -7.10 -24.98 -0.29
N PRO A 128 -6.15 -25.33 0.57
CA PRO A 128 -4.95 -26.06 0.16
C PRO A 128 -5.25 -27.48 -0.33
N MET A 129 -6.39 -28.04 0.06
CA MET A 129 -6.82 -29.41 -0.27
C MET A 129 -7.59 -29.50 -1.59
N ASP A 130 -8.12 -28.42 -2.09
CA ASP A 130 -8.91 -28.38 -3.33
C ASP A 130 -8.41 -27.30 -4.28
N GLU A 131 -7.73 -27.74 -5.35
CA GLU A 131 -7.22 -26.84 -6.38
C GLU A 131 -8.34 -26.07 -7.09
N ASN A 132 -9.54 -26.64 -7.18
CA ASN A 132 -10.68 -26.02 -7.84
C ASN A 132 -11.30 -24.91 -6.99
N ALA A 133 -11.19 -25.01 -5.66
CA ALA A 133 -11.68 -23.98 -4.73
C ALA A 133 -10.71 -22.79 -4.57
N LYS A 134 -9.77 -22.60 -5.50
CA LYS A 134 -8.81 -21.51 -5.43
C LYS A 134 -9.20 -20.34 -6.33
N VAL A 135 -9.13 -19.13 -5.75
CA VAL A 135 -9.14 -17.88 -6.50
C VAL A 135 -7.71 -17.39 -6.62
N ARG A 136 -7.26 -17.16 -7.85
CA ARG A 136 -5.93 -16.61 -8.12
C ARG A 136 -6.05 -15.28 -8.84
N MET A 137 -5.36 -14.28 -8.31
CA MET A 137 -5.19 -12.99 -8.95
C MET A 137 -3.73 -12.84 -9.35
N LYS A 138 -3.49 -12.31 -10.53
CA LYS A 138 -2.16 -12.16 -11.11
C LYS A 138 -1.90 -10.71 -11.45
N ASN A 139 -0.68 -10.27 -11.15
CA ASN A 139 -0.15 -8.97 -11.51
C ASN A 139 -1.13 -7.82 -11.19
N ILE A 140 -1.35 -7.63 -9.90
CA ILE A 140 -2.17 -6.54 -9.39
C ILE A 140 -1.26 -5.32 -9.31
N VAL A 141 -1.60 -4.28 -10.06
CA VAL A 141 -0.83 -3.03 -10.12
C VAL A 141 -1.71 -1.89 -9.66
N MET A 142 -1.18 -1.07 -8.78
CA MET A 142 -1.75 0.23 -8.43
C MET A 142 -0.64 1.26 -8.65
N ASP A 143 -0.83 2.14 -9.61
CA ASP A 143 0.11 3.20 -9.90
C ASP A 143 -0.60 4.56 -9.99
N GLY A 144 0.17 5.61 -9.88
CA GLY A 144 -0.39 6.94 -9.98
C GLY A 144 0.59 8.02 -9.58
N GLY A 145 0.07 9.18 -9.37
CA GLY A 145 0.88 10.30 -8.94
C GLY A 145 0.12 11.60 -8.89
N THR A 146 0.84 12.62 -8.48
CA THR A 146 0.37 13.98 -8.37
C THR A 146 1.24 14.91 -9.19
N LYS A 147 0.64 15.95 -9.74
CA LYS A 147 1.34 16.99 -10.50
C LYS A 147 0.78 18.35 -10.14
N LYS A 148 1.66 19.27 -9.81
CA LYS A 148 1.28 20.69 -9.64
C LYS A 148 0.74 21.24 -10.95
N SER A 149 -0.37 21.94 -10.89
CA SER A 149 -0.99 22.64 -12.02
C SER A 149 -1.13 24.13 -11.74
N GLY A 150 -1.23 24.92 -12.81
CA GLY A 150 -1.23 26.37 -12.72
C GLY A 150 0.02 26.92 -12.04
N ASP A 151 -0.15 27.89 -11.16
CA ASP A 151 0.95 28.52 -10.37
C ASP A 151 1.33 27.70 -9.12
N GLY A 152 0.98 26.41 -9.07
CA GLY A 152 1.21 25.55 -7.90
C GLY A 152 0.13 25.68 -6.81
N GLU A 153 -0.95 26.36 -7.10
CA GLU A 153 -2.11 26.48 -6.22
C GLU A 153 -3.09 25.32 -6.39
N LEU A 154 -3.00 24.60 -7.50
CA LEU A 154 -3.82 23.46 -7.85
C LEU A 154 -2.95 22.22 -8.05
N MET A 155 -3.56 21.05 -8.00
CA MET A 155 -2.90 19.77 -8.21
C MET A 155 -3.80 18.83 -9.03
N ASP A 156 -3.20 18.14 -9.95
CA ASP A 156 -3.82 17.02 -10.65
C ASP A 156 -3.35 15.72 -10.02
N MET A 157 -4.24 14.72 -9.92
CA MET A 157 -3.94 13.38 -9.39
C MET A 157 -4.48 12.32 -10.34
N VAL A 158 -3.67 11.31 -10.60
CA VAL A 158 -4.04 10.13 -11.39
C VAL A 158 -3.84 8.88 -10.55
N LEU A 159 -4.82 7.98 -10.57
CA LEU A 159 -4.76 6.66 -9.94
C LEU A 159 -5.20 5.62 -10.96
N ASN A 160 -4.35 4.63 -11.19
CA ASN A 160 -4.62 3.49 -12.05
C ASN A 160 -4.62 2.22 -11.19
N TYR A 161 -5.57 1.34 -11.47
CA TYR A 161 -5.67 0.02 -10.87
C TYR A 161 -5.75 -1.00 -12.00
N GLY A 162 -4.86 -1.97 -12.00
CA GLY A 162 -4.81 -3.02 -13.00
C GLY A 162 -4.78 -4.40 -12.37
N ILE A 163 -5.46 -5.38 -12.96
CA ILE A 163 -5.33 -6.80 -12.63
C ILE A 163 -5.24 -7.55 -13.93
N GLU A 164 -4.11 -8.22 -14.18
CA GLU A 164 -3.88 -9.00 -15.41
C GLU A 164 -4.86 -10.15 -15.55
N ALA A 165 -5.10 -10.90 -14.48
CA ALA A 165 -6.04 -12.00 -14.49
C ALA A 165 -6.60 -12.31 -13.11
N ILE A 166 -7.89 -12.67 -13.08
CA ILE A 166 -8.55 -13.32 -11.94
C ILE A 166 -9.09 -14.65 -12.43
N THR A 167 -8.71 -15.74 -11.78
CA THR A 167 -9.13 -17.11 -12.17
C THR A 167 -9.66 -17.86 -10.97
N SER A 168 -10.80 -18.51 -11.14
CA SER A 168 -11.37 -19.52 -10.25
C SER A 168 -12.02 -20.63 -11.06
N GLU A 169 -12.62 -21.63 -10.44
CA GLU A 169 -13.32 -22.69 -11.13
C GLU A 169 -14.41 -22.17 -12.08
N ASP A 170 -15.22 -21.23 -11.60
CA ASP A 170 -16.40 -20.72 -12.32
C ASP A 170 -16.21 -19.33 -12.94
N PHE A 171 -15.07 -18.69 -12.74
CA PHE A 171 -14.85 -17.29 -13.13
C PHE A 171 -13.45 -17.06 -13.69
N ASN A 172 -13.40 -16.37 -14.81
CA ASN A 172 -12.14 -15.93 -15.42
C ASN A 172 -12.32 -14.53 -16.00
N ALA A 173 -11.56 -13.58 -15.48
CA ALA A 173 -11.49 -12.23 -16.01
C ALA A 173 -10.03 -11.86 -16.31
N LYS A 174 -9.81 -11.02 -17.30
CA LYS A 174 -8.47 -10.58 -17.71
C LYS A 174 -8.48 -9.10 -18.03
N ASP A 175 -7.30 -8.52 -17.92
CA ASP A 175 -7.01 -7.15 -18.35
C ASP A 175 -7.97 -6.12 -17.77
N LEU A 176 -8.27 -6.28 -16.47
CA LEU A 176 -9.11 -5.35 -15.75
C LEU A 176 -8.32 -4.09 -15.44
N VAL A 177 -8.81 -2.94 -15.87
CA VAL A 177 -8.18 -1.64 -15.63
C VAL A 177 -9.24 -0.64 -15.17
N LEU A 178 -8.95 0.08 -14.11
CA LEU A 178 -9.71 1.23 -13.66
C LEU A 178 -8.75 2.43 -13.58
N LYS A 179 -9.06 3.49 -14.29
CA LYS A 179 -8.33 4.75 -14.24
C LYS A 179 -9.21 5.84 -13.63
N THR A 180 -8.65 6.58 -12.68
CA THR A 180 -9.32 7.71 -12.04
C THR A 180 -8.42 8.93 -12.13
N GLU A 181 -8.96 10.04 -12.62
CA GLU A 181 -8.27 11.32 -12.73
C GLU A 181 -9.05 12.39 -11.96
N PHE A 182 -8.31 13.16 -11.16
CA PHE A 182 -8.81 14.33 -10.46
C PHE A 182 -7.98 15.52 -10.92
N ASN A 183 -8.62 16.50 -11.52
CA ASN A 183 -7.94 17.69 -12.01
C ASN A 183 -8.34 18.90 -11.16
N ASN A 184 -7.40 19.83 -11.01
CA ASN A 184 -7.61 21.09 -10.31
C ASN A 184 -8.03 20.94 -8.83
N LEU A 185 -7.44 20.00 -8.11
CA LEU A 185 -7.65 19.86 -6.67
C LEU A 185 -7.05 21.08 -5.93
N GLU A 186 -7.81 21.67 -5.04
CA GLU A 186 -7.35 22.78 -4.20
C GLU A 186 -6.58 22.29 -2.97
N LYS A 187 -5.72 23.16 -2.38
CA LYS A 187 -4.91 22.85 -1.20
C LYS A 187 -5.71 22.34 0.02
N GLY A 188 -6.95 22.80 0.15
CA GLY A 188 -7.83 22.38 1.25
C GLY A 188 -8.29 20.91 1.18
N PHE A 189 -8.15 20.26 0.02
CA PHE A 189 -8.63 18.90 -0.19
C PHE A 189 -8.01 17.90 0.79
N PHE A 190 -6.68 17.87 0.88
CA PHE A 190 -5.98 16.91 1.75
C PHE A 190 -6.11 17.23 3.24
N ALA A 191 -6.13 18.53 3.60
CA ALA A 191 -6.36 18.93 4.98
C ALA A 191 -7.75 18.50 5.46
N ALA A 192 -8.78 18.73 4.64
CA ALA A 192 -10.13 18.29 4.93
C ALA A 192 -10.27 16.75 4.97
N PHE A 193 -9.50 16.04 4.15
CA PHE A 193 -9.44 14.57 4.16
C PHE A 193 -8.79 14.04 5.45
N GLN A 194 -7.71 14.65 5.91
CA GLN A 194 -7.06 14.28 7.16
C GLN A 194 -7.94 14.56 8.37
N ASP A 195 -8.58 15.71 8.44
CA ASP A 195 -9.48 16.08 9.54
C ASP A 195 -10.70 15.15 9.63
N ALA A 196 -11.23 14.70 8.49
CA ALA A 196 -12.35 13.77 8.44
C ALA A 196 -11.96 12.35 8.89
N SER A 197 -10.70 11.94 8.74
CA SER A 197 -10.25 10.57 9.01
C SER A 197 -9.92 10.28 10.48
N VAL A 198 -9.70 11.30 11.30
CA VAL A 198 -9.06 11.12 12.64
C VAL A 198 -10.03 10.79 13.78
N ASN A 199 -11.34 11.05 13.70
CA ASN A 199 -12.19 11.08 14.90
C ASN A 199 -13.57 10.40 14.82
N GLN A 200 -13.88 9.55 13.84
CA GLN A 200 -15.26 9.04 13.67
C GLN A 200 -15.31 7.53 13.34
N SER A 201 -16.47 6.88 13.55
CA SER A 201 -16.72 5.51 13.07
C SER A 201 -16.61 5.42 11.54
N GLU A 202 -16.31 4.25 10.98
CA GLU A 202 -16.05 4.09 9.53
C GLU A 202 -17.15 4.68 8.63
N ILE A 203 -18.43 4.48 8.99
CA ILE A 203 -19.56 5.01 8.21
C ILE A 203 -19.70 6.53 8.37
N GLU A 204 -19.47 7.05 9.57
CA GLU A 204 -19.50 8.49 9.84
C GLU A 204 -18.31 9.19 9.17
N GLN A 205 -17.14 8.56 9.17
CA GLN A 205 -15.94 9.03 8.44
C GLN A 205 -16.22 9.13 6.94
N MET A 206 -16.75 8.08 6.33
CA MET A 206 -17.10 8.08 4.91
C MET A 206 -18.15 9.16 4.58
N THR A 207 -19.17 9.30 5.42
CA THR A 207 -20.23 10.29 5.23
C THR A 207 -19.70 11.71 5.40
N ALA A 208 -18.88 11.96 6.41
CA ALA A 208 -18.25 13.25 6.65
C ALA A 208 -17.27 13.61 5.52
N MET A 209 -16.46 12.64 5.09
CA MET A 209 -15.54 12.80 3.96
C MET A 209 -16.30 13.13 2.66
N PHE A 210 -17.37 12.43 2.34
CA PHE A 210 -18.19 12.72 1.18
C PHE A 210 -18.77 14.15 1.23
N LYS A 211 -19.32 14.55 2.37
CA LYS A 211 -19.95 15.88 2.52
C LYS A 211 -18.94 17.02 2.60
N SER A 212 -17.84 16.84 3.31
CA SER A 212 -16.89 17.94 3.58
C SER A 212 -15.78 18.06 2.53
N VAL A 213 -15.45 16.97 1.85
CA VAL A 213 -14.33 16.90 0.90
C VAL A 213 -14.82 16.72 -0.53
N LEU A 214 -15.53 15.63 -0.80
CA LEU A 214 -15.91 15.29 -2.18
C LEU A 214 -17.02 16.20 -2.73
N LEU A 215 -18.05 16.48 -1.94
CA LEU A 215 -19.17 17.28 -2.43
C LEU A 215 -18.79 18.73 -2.79
N PRO A 216 -17.99 19.47 -2.00
CA PRO A 216 -17.47 20.77 -2.41
C PRO A 216 -16.61 20.71 -3.67
N GLN A 217 -15.78 19.68 -3.81
CA GLN A 217 -14.93 19.49 -5.00
C GLN A 217 -15.78 19.19 -6.24
N LEU A 218 -16.80 18.34 -6.12
CA LEU A 218 -17.77 18.11 -7.20
C LEU A 218 -18.53 19.39 -7.60
N GLN A 219 -18.82 20.24 -6.63
CA GLN A 219 -19.47 21.54 -6.88
C GLN A 219 -18.53 22.58 -7.50
N ALA A 220 -17.22 22.48 -7.23
CA ALA A 220 -16.20 23.33 -7.85
C ALA A 220 -15.87 22.94 -9.30
N SER A 221 -16.58 21.95 -9.86
CA SER A 221 -16.42 21.45 -11.24
C SER A 221 -15.06 20.81 -11.53
N PRO A 222 -14.56 19.87 -10.71
CA PRO A 222 -13.43 19.07 -11.13
C PRO A 222 -13.85 18.20 -12.32
N GLU A 223 -12.91 17.98 -13.23
CA GLU A 223 -13.12 16.99 -14.29
C GLU A 223 -12.84 15.60 -13.73
N PHE A 224 -13.87 14.75 -13.69
CA PHE A 224 -13.72 13.32 -13.34
C PHE A 224 -13.74 12.51 -14.62
N ASN A 225 -12.70 11.74 -14.84
CA ASN A 225 -12.63 10.74 -15.90
C ASN A 225 -12.44 9.36 -15.28
N ILE A 226 -13.43 8.49 -15.45
CA ILE A 226 -13.33 7.06 -15.11
C ILE A 226 -13.42 6.31 -16.42
N THR A 227 -12.38 5.55 -16.75
CA THR A 227 -12.35 4.67 -17.91
C THR A 227 -12.24 3.23 -17.46
N GLU A 228 -13.14 2.38 -17.94
CA GLU A 228 -13.15 0.92 -17.77
C GLU A 228 -12.30 0.24 -18.86
#